data_7d9105e9dd04afe699d613ff08223261
#
_entry.id   7d9105e9dd04afe699d613ff08223261
#
_cell.length_a   1.000
_cell.length_b   1.000
_cell.length_c   1.000
_cell.angle_alpha   90.00
_cell.angle_beta   90.00
_cell.angle_gamma   90.00
#
_symmetry.space_group_name_H-M   'P 1'
#
loop_
_entity.id
_entity.type
_entity.pdbx_description
1 polymer ?
#
loop_
_entity_poly.entity_id
_entity_poly.type
_entity_poly.pdbx_seq_one_letter_code
_entity_poly.pdbx_strand_id
1 'polypeptide(L)'
;MLEGFNKIGCDAINVGHYEMLNGLSYLKNISQKTDIPFISANLKDPSTNELIFEPYIILERGDLRIGVAGVTNQLPDTSKSMLADDYIESANHYAELLSKEVDIIVMLVNADRGSQGDLVANMPDVDFIVASGSVNMSRANSPQKKDGPYLYSCGKQGKYLLSLDVNLKDDDKPFIDVTAQEKKIRSINKRFEKLQKKDPDKTLDEIYSEQENILNLINRYRDDLKVAEEAIDAAVNTIQFQTIPLNSKVKDDEDILTFVNESVKKCNALDPKKSSNATTAKKKPRASARSHHGHDH
;
A
#
# COMPACT_ATOMS: atom_id res chain seq x y z
N MET A 1 3.37 7.75 -18.11
CA MET A 1 3.37 7.11 -16.77
C MET A 1 4.75 7.22 -16.11
N LEU A 2 5.85 6.75 -16.72
CA LEU A 2 7.22 6.89 -16.15
C LEU A 2 7.60 8.33 -15.81
N GLU A 3 7.32 9.29 -16.70
CA GLU A 3 7.54 10.70 -16.41
C GLU A 3 6.75 11.20 -15.19
N GLY A 4 5.55 10.66 -14.97
CA GLY A 4 4.78 10.91 -13.75
C GLY A 4 5.47 10.35 -12.51
N PHE A 5 6.01 9.13 -12.57
CA PHE A 5 6.77 8.54 -11.47
C PHE A 5 8.05 9.32 -11.16
N ASN A 6 8.77 9.80 -12.20
CA ASN A 6 9.92 10.70 -12.00
C ASN A 6 9.53 11.99 -11.24
N LYS A 7 8.38 12.59 -11.61
CA LYS A 7 7.90 13.83 -10.97
C LYS A 7 7.53 13.65 -9.51
N ILE A 8 7.01 12.49 -9.12
CA ILE A 8 6.63 12.20 -7.73
C ILE A 8 7.77 11.62 -6.88
N GLY A 9 8.95 11.36 -7.48
CA GLY A 9 10.12 10.86 -6.76
C GLY A 9 10.04 9.36 -6.44
N CYS A 10 9.77 8.51 -7.44
CA CYS A 10 9.75 7.06 -7.27
C CYS A 10 11.19 6.52 -7.15
N ASP A 11 11.48 5.72 -6.11
CA ASP A 11 12.83 5.18 -5.85
C ASP A 11 13.13 3.92 -6.66
N ALA A 12 12.14 3.06 -6.95
CA ALA A 12 12.32 1.84 -7.74
C ALA A 12 11.01 1.35 -8.35
N ILE A 13 11.12 0.57 -9.43
CA ILE A 13 10.00 -0.14 -10.06
C ILE A 13 10.35 -1.63 -10.11
N ASN A 14 9.62 -2.47 -9.36
CA ASN A 14 9.68 -3.91 -9.56
C ASN A 14 8.99 -4.30 -10.87
N VAL A 15 9.68 -5.03 -11.72
CA VAL A 15 9.14 -5.49 -13.00
C VAL A 15 8.13 -6.60 -12.78
N GLY A 16 6.86 -6.27 -13.03
CA GLY A 16 5.75 -7.20 -12.92
C GLY A 16 5.07 -7.49 -14.26
N HIS A 17 3.91 -8.11 -14.20
CA HIS A 17 3.15 -8.58 -15.36
C HIS A 17 2.92 -7.47 -16.42
N TYR A 18 2.54 -6.27 -15.98
CA TYR A 18 2.14 -5.21 -16.91
C TYR A 18 3.32 -4.55 -17.61
N GLU A 19 4.48 -4.50 -16.98
CA GLU A 19 5.71 -3.96 -17.57
C GLU A 19 6.21 -4.86 -18.73
N MET A 20 5.93 -6.16 -18.65
CA MET A 20 6.38 -7.16 -19.60
C MET A 20 5.49 -7.35 -20.84
N LEU A 21 4.27 -6.78 -20.86
CA LEU A 21 3.26 -7.01 -21.91
C LEU A 21 3.74 -6.71 -23.34
N ASN A 22 4.63 -5.75 -23.51
CA ASN A 22 5.16 -5.35 -24.80
C ASN A 22 6.50 -6.02 -25.16
N GLY A 23 6.92 -6.98 -24.37
CA GLY A 23 8.14 -7.78 -24.58
C GLY A 23 9.43 -7.10 -24.14
N LEU A 24 10.53 -7.89 -24.19
CA LEU A 24 11.83 -7.53 -23.63
C LEU A 24 12.45 -6.28 -24.27
N SER A 25 12.42 -6.18 -25.60
CA SER A 25 13.02 -5.05 -26.31
C SER A 25 12.36 -3.71 -25.95
N TYR A 26 11.03 -3.72 -25.81
CA TYR A 26 10.30 -2.54 -25.37
C TYR A 26 10.64 -2.19 -23.92
N LEU A 27 10.65 -3.18 -23.03
CA LEU A 27 10.95 -3.01 -21.61
C LEU A 27 12.37 -2.44 -21.40
N LYS A 28 13.39 -3.00 -22.07
CA LYS A 28 14.76 -2.45 -22.05
C LYS A 28 14.82 -1.00 -22.58
N ASN A 29 14.06 -0.69 -23.63
CA ASN A 29 14.02 0.66 -24.17
C ASN A 29 13.39 1.67 -23.22
N ILE A 30 12.31 1.32 -22.52
CA ILE A 30 11.65 2.25 -21.60
C ILE A 30 12.45 2.42 -20.30
N SER A 31 13.12 1.39 -19.80
CA SER A 31 13.97 1.50 -18.60
C SER A 31 15.15 2.46 -18.80
N GLN A 32 15.66 2.57 -20.03
CA GLN A 32 16.74 3.52 -20.37
C GLN A 32 16.25 5.00 -20.51
N LYS A 33 14.94 5.25 -20.47
CA LYS A 33 14.36 6.60 -20.60
C LYS A 33 13.98 7.24 -19.27
N THR A 34 14.37 6.64 -18.18
CA THR A 34 14.09 7.12 -16.83
C THR A 34 15.30 6.86 -15.93
N ASP A 35 15.48 7.70 -14.96
CA ASP A 35 16.50 7.52 -13.90
C ASP A 35 16.00 6.58 -12.79
N ILE A 36 14.70 6.22 -12.79
CA ILE A 36 14.15 5.28 -11.82
C ILE A 36 14.68 3.88 -12.14
N PRO A 37 15.37 3.21 -11.22
CA PRO A 37 15.83 1.85 -11.42
C PRO A 37 14.64 0.87 -11.55
N PHE A 38 14.70 0.07 -12.62
CA PHE A 38 13.88 -1.13 -12.74
C PHE A 38 14.62 -2.27 -12.06
N ILE A 39 13.95 -2.98 -11.16
CA ILE A 39 14.56 -4.10 -10.42
C ILE A 39 13.81 -5.39 -10.68
N SER A 40 14.55 -6.49 -10.73
CA SER A 40 14.00 -7.85 -10.76
C SER A 40 15.05 -8.88 -10.41
N ALA A 41 14.83 -9.62 -9.34
CA ALA A 41 15.74 -10.63 -8.83
C ALA A 41 15.57 -12.01 -9.52
N ASN A 42 14.55 -12.19 -10.38
CA ASN A 42 14.28 -13.49 -11.00
C ASN A 42 14.01 -13.47 -12.50
N LEU A 43 13.95 -12.29 -13.15
CA LEU A 43 13.75 -12.23 -14.60
C LEU A 43 15.07 -12.32 -15.35
N LYS A 44 15.16 -13.24 -16.30
CA LYS A 44 16.36 -13.52 -17.10
C LYS A 44 16.15 -13.35 -18.60
N ASP A 45 17.21 -12.94 -19.26
CA ASP A 45 17.31 -12.95 -20.72
C ASP A 45 17.58 -14.40 -21.19
N PRO A 46 16.71 -15.02 -22.00
CA PRO A 46 16.89 -16.40 -22.42
C PRO A 46 18.14 -16.66 -23.30
N SER A 47 18.70 -15.58 -23.86
CA SER A 47 19.91 -15.71 -24.72
C SER A 47 21.20 -15.77 -23.92
N THR A 48 21.26 -15.09 -22.76
CA THR A 48 22.45 -15.03 -21.90
C THR A 48 22.29 -15.80 -20.60
N ASN A 49 21.06 -16.09 -20.20
CA ASN A 49 20.69 -16.65 -18.90
C ASN A 49 21.08 -15.75 -17.70
N GLU A 50 21.33 -14.47 -17.97
CA GLU A 50 21.64 -13.47 -16.95
C GLU A 50 20.39 -12.68 -16.58
N LEU A 51 20.39 -12.05 -15.39
CA LEU A 51 19.32 -11.14 -14.98
C LEU A 51 19.18 -9.97 -15.97
N ILE A 52 17.95 -9.59 -16.27
CA ILE A 52 17.66 -8.47 -17.17
C ILE A 52 17.89 -7.12 -16.48
N PHE A 53 17.65 -7.06 -15.19
CA PHE A 53 17.75 -5.88 -14.34
C PHE A 53 18.53 -6.19 -13.07
N GLU A 54 18.97 -5.12 -12.38
CA GLU A 54 19.52 -5.28 -11.04
C GLU A 54 18.51 -5.96 -10.12
N PRO A 55 18.92 -6.89 -9.26
CA PRO A 55 18.02 -7.64 -8.40
C PRO A 55 17.42 -6.78 -7.27
N TYR A 56 18.16 -5.78 -6.82
CA TYR A 56 17.79 -4.89 -5.71
C TYR A 56 18.49 -3.54 -5.83
N ILE A 57 18.05 -2.60 -5.00
CA ILE A 57 18.74 -1.34 -4.71
C ILE A 57 18.89 -1.18 -3.19
N ILE A 58 19.84 -0.37 -2.75
CA ILE A 58 19.98 0.04 -1.36
C ILE A 58 19.68 1.54 -1.28
N LEU A 59 18.74 1.89 -0.42
CA LEU A 59 18.34 3.26 -0.15
C LEU A 59 18.89 3.69 1.22
N GLU A 60 19.51 4.86 1.27
CA GLU A 60 19.91 5.49 2.53
C GLU A 60 18.83 6.50 2.93
N ARG A 61 18.34 6.38 4.16
CA ARG A 61 17.35 7.28 4.75
C ARG A 61 17.73 7.62 6.19
N GLY A 62 18.33 8.79 6.38
CA GLY A 62 19.01 9.13 7.63
C GLY A 62 20.15 8.16 7.89
N ASP A 63 20.16 7.53 9.05
CA ASP A 63 21.18 6.54 9.43
C ASP A 63 20.80 5.10 9.00
N LEU A 64 19.64 4.91 8.36
CA LEU A 64 19.14 3.59 7.96
C LEU A 64 19.50 3.24 6.52
N ARG A 65 19.93 2.00 6.31
CA ARG A 65 20.14 1.38 5.00
C ARG A 65 18.99 0.42 4.73
N ILE A 66 18.25 0.63 3.66
CA ILE A 66 17.05 -0.14 3.29
C ILE A 66 17.32 -0.87 1.97
N GLY A 67 17.38 -2.18 2.00
CA GLY A 67 17.46 -3.03 0.80
C GLY A 67 16.06 -3.23 0.21
N VAL A 68 15.90 -2.91 -1.07
CA VAL A 68 14.64 -3.10 -1.79
C VAL A 68 14.90 -4.04 -2.96
N ALA A 69 14.39 -5.27 -2.87
CA ALA A 69 14.46 -6.26 -3.93
C ALA A 69 13.09 -6.52 -4.57
N GLY A 70 13.07 -7.06 -5.79
CA GLY A 70 11.83 -7.27 -6.50
C GLY A 70 11.76 -8.64 -7.19
N VAL A 71 10.61 -9.33 -7.08
CA VAL A 71 10.35 -10.61 -7.75
C VAL A 71 8.95 -10.65 -8.36
N THR A 72 8.76 -11.55 -9.36
CA THR A 72 7.45 -11.80 -9.96
C THR A 72 7.24 -13.28 -10.25
N ASN A 73 5.99 -13.78 -10.06
CA ASN A 73 5.57 -15.09 -10.58
C ASN A 73 4.57 -14.95 -11.74
N GLN A 74 4.30 -13.73 -12.21
CA GLN A 74 3.28 -13.46 -13.23
C GLN A 74 3.92 -13.07 -14.58
N LEU A 75 4.43 -14.04 -15.33
CA LEU A 75 4.83 -13.79 -16.71
C LEU A 75 3.58 -13.76 -17.61
N PRO A 76 3.46 -12.75 -18.51
CA PRO A 76 2.40 -12.76 -19.52
C PRO A 76 2.65 -13.89 -20.55
N ASP A 77 1.59 -14.53 -21.03
CA ASP A 77 1.66 -15.57 -22.07
C ASP A 77 2.36 -15.11 -23.36
N THR A 78 2.39 -13.80 -23.58
CA THR A 78 3.04 -13.14 -24.72
C THR A 78 4.55 -12.96 -24.55
N SER A 79 5.09 -13.13 -23.35
CA SER A 79 6.50 -12.85 -23.04
C SER A 79 7.45 -14.03 -23.27
N LYS A 80 7.36 -14.71 -24.44
CA LYS A 80 8.30 -15.76 -24.84
C LYS A 80 9.78 -15.34 -24.90
N SER A 81 10.03 -14.04 -24.74
CA SER A 81 11.37 -13.43 -24.78
C SER A 81 12.00 -13.23 -23.40
N MET A 82 11.41 -13.76 -22.34
CA MET A 82 11.94 -13.68 -20.99
C MET A 82 11.77 -15.01 -20.26
N LEU A 83 12.71 -15.32 -19.37
CA LEU A 83 12.62 -16.44 -18.43
C LEU A 83 12.44 -15.88 -17.02
N ALA A 84 11.88 -16.67 -16.12
CA ALA A 84 11.87 -16.36 -14.70
C ALA A 84 12.34 -17.59 -13.92
N ASP A 85 13.29 -17.38 -13.03
CA ASP A 85 13.61 -18.36 -12.00
C ASP A 85 12.48 -18.40 -10.95
N ASP A 86 12.52 -19.39 -10.08
CA ASP A 86 11.57 -19.44 -8.96
C ASP A 86 11.68 -18.17 -8.12
N TYR A 87 10.53 -17.51 -7.93
CA TYR A 87 10.49 -16.20 -7.29
C TYR A 87 10.72 -16.27 -5.77
N ILE A 88 10.39 -17.41 -5.12
CA ILE A 88 10.65 -17.62 -3.69
C ILE A 88 12.14 -17.89 -3.46
N GLU A 89 12.74 -18.78 -4.26
CA GLU A 89 14.17 -19.08 -4.18
C GLU A 89 15.00 -17.82 -4.44
N SER A 90 14.65 -17.04 -5.45
CA SER A 90 15.32 -15.78 -5.79
C SER A 90 15.16 -14.75 -4.68
N ALA A 91 13.95 -14.60 -4.11
CA ALA A 91 13.71 -13.67 -3.00
C ALA A 91 14.56 -14.00 -1.78
N ASN A 92 14.61 -15.27 -1.38
CA ASN A 92 15.41 -15.72 -0.23
C ASN A 92 16.91 -15.57 -0.48
N HIS A 93 17.38 -15.87 -1.69
CA HIS A 93 18.79 -15.67 -2.05
C HIS A 93 19.22 -14.21 -1.88
N TYR A 94 18.43 -13.27 -2.41
CA TYR A 94 18.79 -11.85 -2.31
C TYR A 94 18.48 -11.25 -0.92
N ALA A 95 17.52 -11.78 -0.17
CA ALA A 95 17.32 -11.43 1.23
C ALA A 95 18.55 -11.81 2.09
N GLU A 96 19.11 -13.01 1.89
CA GLU A 96 20.35 -13.45 2.57
C GLU A 96 21.55 -12.55 2.25
N LEU A 97 21.68 -12.12 0.99
CA LEU A 97 22.76 -11.18 0.62
C LEU A 97 22.58 -9.81 1.28
N LEU A 98 21.36 -9.27 1.21
CA LEU A 98 21.02 -7.97 1.76
C LEU A 98 21.12 -7.93 3.29
N SER A 99 20.81 -9.01 4.00
CA SER A 99 20.88 -9.06 5.48
C SER A 99 22.27 -8.75 6.06
N LYS A 100 23.31 -8.82 5.24
CA LYS A 100 24.69 -8.51 5.62
C LYS A 100 25.07 -7.03 5.41
N GLU A 101 24.20 -6.27 4.74
CA GLU A 101 24.53 -4.92 4.26
C GLU A 101 23.52 -3.84 4.66
N VAL A 102 22.31 -4.23 5.09
CA VAL A 102 21.20 -3.30 5.32
C VAL A 102 20.51 -3.57 6.66
N ASP A 103 19.85 -2.54 7.19
CA ASP A 103 19.10 -2.62 8.44
C ASP A 103 17.67 -3.12 8.24
N ILE A 104 17.12 -2.93 7.02
CA ILE A 104 15.73 -3.29 6.68
C ILE A 104 15.70 -3.89 5.28
N ILE A 105 14.98 -5.02 5.12
CA ILE A 105 14.76 -5.68 3.83
C ILE A 105 13.29 -5.56 3.41
N VAL A 106 13.07 -4.94 2.25
CA VAL A 106 11.75 -4.80 1.62
C VAL A 106 11.72 -5.63 0.35
N MET A 107 10.80 -6.60 0.27
CA MET A 107 10.58 -7.43 -0.92
C MET A 107 9.33 -6.99 -1.66
N LEU A 108 9.49 -6.45 -2.86
CA LEU A 108 8.40 -6.11 -3.76
C LEU A 108 7.99 -7.36 -4.55
N VAL A 109 6.80 -7.89 -4.32
CA VAL A 109 6.35 -9.15 -4.92
C VAL A 109 5.16 -8.91 -5.85
N ASN A 110 5.34 -9.20 -7.14
CA ASN A 110 4.23 -9.26 -8.08
C ASN A 110 3.76 -10.72 -8.21
N ALA A 111 2.68 -11.08 -7.50
CA ALA A 111 2.20 -12.45 -7.45
C ALA A 111 0.68 -12.53 -7.62
N ASP A 112 0.21 -13.65 -8.18
CA ASP A 112 -1.21 -13.95 -8.27
C ASP A 112 -1.84 -14.14 -6.88
N ARG A 113 -3.18 -14.09 -6.84
CA ARG A 113 -3.92 -14.14 -5.58
C ARG A 113 -3.69 -15.43 -4.78
N GLY A 114 -3.53 -16.55 -5.47
CA GLY A 114 -3.32 -17.88 -4.83
C GLY A 114 -1.98 -17.94 -4.12
N SER A 115 -0.94 -17.45 -4.78
CA SER A 115 0.43 -17.47 -4.27
C SER A 115 0.67 -16.49 -3.11
N GLN A 116 -0.15 -15.43 -2.95
CA GLN A 116 0.06 -14.44 -1.88
C GLN A 116 -0.16 -14.98 -0.47
N GLY A 117 -0.90 -16.09 -0.29
CA GLY A 117 -1.16 -16.68 1.02
C GLY A 117 0.08 -17.25 1.69
N ASP A 118 1.04 -17.71 0.92
CA ASP A 118 2.21 -18.44 1.41
C ASP A 118 3.50 -17.58 1.48
N LEU A 119 3.46 -16.32 1.02
CA LEU A 119 4.63 -15.44 0.96
C LEU A 119 5.33 -15.29 2.32
N VAL A 120 4.54 -15.01 3.36
CA VAL A 120 5.07 -14.81 4.73
C VAL A 120 5.77 -16.07 5.28
N ALA A 121 5.27 -17.25 4.93
CA ALA A 121 5.85 -18.50 5.39
C ALA A 121 7.14 -18.87 4.63
N ASN A 122 7.25 -18.42 3.38
CA ASN A 122 8.31 -18.83 2.45
C ASN A 122 9.43 -17.79 2.31
N MET A 123 9.33 -16.61 2.95
CA MET A 123 10.34 -15.54 2.90
C MET A 123 10.71 -15.09 4.33
N PRO A 124 11.26 -15.97 5.19
CA PRO A 124 11.44 -15.68 6.64
C PRO A 124 12.43 -14.55 6.95
N ASP A 125 13.40 -14.30 6.06
CA ASP A 125 14.49 -13.34 6.28
C ASP A 125 14.18 -11.94 5.70
N VAL A 126 12.92 -11.69 5.35
CA VAL A 126 12.45 -10.39 4.85
C VAL A 126 11.66 -9.69 5.94
N ASP A 127 11.86 -8.39 6.15
CA ASP A 127 11.10 -7.60 7.13
C ASP A 127 9.72 -7.24 6.59
N PHE A 128 9.68 -6.73 5.35
CA PHE A 128 8.46 -6.25 4.71
C PHE A 128 8.24 -6.84 3.34
N ILE A 129 7.08 -7.42 3.11
CA ILE A 129 6.61 -7.84 1.79
C ILE A 129 5.54 -6.88 1.32
N VAL A 130 5.75 -6.23 0.17
CA VAL A 130 4.76 -5.40 -0.50
C VAL A 130 4.24 -6.15 -1.73
N ALA A 131 3.05 -6.75 -1.60
CA ALA A 131 2.47 -7.58 -2.64
C ALA A 131 1.57 -6.80 -3.59
N SER A 132 1.77 -7.03 -4.88
CA SER A 132 0.96 -6.55 -6.00
C SER A 132 0.43 -7.71 -6.86
N GLY A 133 -0.30 -7.42 -7.93
CA GLY A 133 -0.82 -8.44 -8.85
C GLY A 133 -2.22 -8.96 -8.50
N SER A 134 -2.76 -8.67 -7.32
CA SER A 134 -4.11 -9.03 -6.91
C SER A 134 -4.93 -7.82 -6.44
N VAL A 135 -6.20 -8.05 -6.13
CA VAL A 135 -7.11 -7.04 -5.56
C VAL A 135 -7.07 -6.98 -4.03
N ASN A 136 -6.21 -7.79 -3.40
CA ASN A 136 -6.08 -7.81 -1.96
C ASN A 136 -5.63 -6.44 -1.43
N MET A 137 -6.13 -6.09 -0.27
CA MET A 137 -5.79 -4.83 0.40
C MET A 137 -5.65 -5.06 1.89
N SER A 138 -4.52 -4.63 2.45
CA SER A 138 -4.27 -4.68 3.89
C SER A 138 -5.18 -3.72 4.65
N ARG A 139 -5.57 -4.12 5.86
CA ARG A 139 -6.42 -3.35 6.76
C ARG A 139 -5.78 -3.31 8.14
N ALA A 140 -6.01 -2.22 8.87
CA ALA A 140 -5.43 -2.01 10.20
C ALA A 140 -5.73 -3.11 11.24
N ASN A 141 -6.77 -3.90 11.01
CA ASN A 141 -7.16 -5.02 11.87
C ASN A 141 -6.89 -6.39 11.21
N SER A 142 -6.19 -6.42 10.09
CA SER A 142 -5.74 -7.68 9.51
C SER A 142 -4.64 -8.26 10.38
N PRO A 143 -4.74 -9.50 10.83
CA PRO A 143 -3.70 -10.11 11.65
C PRO A 143 -2.41 -10.23 10.84
N GLN A 144 -1.30 -9.78 11.41
CA GLN A 144 0.03 -10.02 10.92
C GLN A 144 0.68 -11.16 11.73
N LYS A 145 1.58 -11.90 11.11
CA LYS A 145 2.33 -12.94 11.82
C LYS A 145 3.30 -12.28 12.80
N LYS A 146 3.35 -12.77 14.03
CA LYS A 146 4.10 -12.16 15.11
C LYS A 146 5.62 -12.19 14.88
N ASP A 147 6.12 -13.27 14.27
CA ASP A 147 7.56 -13.53 14.13
C ASP A 147 7.91 -13.81 12.64
N GLY A 148 7.30 -13.12 11.71
CA GLY A 148 7.56 -13.28 10.29
C GLY A 148 7.45 -11.93 9.58
N PRO A 149 7.73 -11.88 8.28
CA PRO A 149 7.63 -10.63 7.54
C PRO A 149 6.21 -10.06 7.58
N TYR A 150 6.16 -8.73 7.58
CA TYR A 150 4.88 -8.01 7.50
C TYR A 150 4.44 -7.90 6.05
N LEU A 151 3.24 -8.42 5.73
CA LEU A 151 2.70 -8.43 4.38
C LEU A 151 1.70 -7.29 4.18
N TYR A 152 1.99 -6.41 3.23
CA TYR A 152 1.11 -5.30 2.87
C TYR A 152 0.74 -5.32 1.38
N SER A 153 -0.50 -4.89 1.08
CA SER A 153 -0.99 -4.71 -0.28
C SER A 153 -2.02 -3.58 -0.34
N CYS A 154 -1.96 -2.74 -1.38
CA CYS A 154 -2.91 -1.65 -1.62
C CYS A 154 -3.89 -1.92 -2.77
N GLY A 155 -3.99 -3.17 -3.23
CA GLY A 155 -4.78 -3.54 -4.40
C GLY A 155 -4.09 -3.12 -5.71
N LYS A 156 -4.84 -3.07 -6.81
CA LYS A 156 -4.28 -2.85 -8.17
C LYS A 156 -4.93 -1.73 -8.99
N GLN A 157 -5.78 -0.93 -8.41
CA GLN A 157 -6.54 0.08 -9.18
C GLN A 157 -5.99 1.51 -9.05
N GLY A 158 -4.87 1.71 -8.35
CA GLY A 158 -4.31 3.04 -8.10
C GLY A 158 -5.23 3.97 -7.29
N LYS A 159 -6.18 3.40 -6.53
CA LYS A 159 -7.15 4.16 -5.72
C LYS A 159 -6.65 4.47 -4.32
N TYR A 160 -5.57 3.84 -3.93
CA TYR A 160 -5.02 3.93 -2.58
C TYR A 160 -3.50 4.04 -2.65
N LEU A 161 -2.95 4.78 -1.71
CA LEU A 161 -1.55 4.79 -1.35
C LEU A 161 -1.38 4.02 -0.04
N LEU A 162 -0.39 3.17 0.04
CA LEU A 162 0.05 2.56 1.29
C LEU A 162 1.22 3.39 1.85
N SER A 163 1.11 3.80 3.12
CA SER A 163 2.19 4.43 3.87
C SER A 163 2.58 3.52 5.02
N LEU A 164 3.88 3.30 5.18
CA LEU A 164 4.47 2.60 6.31
C LEU A 164 5.38 3.57 7.06
N ASP A 165 5.06 3.84 8.32
CA ASP A 165 5.93 4.56 9.23
C ASP A 165 6.68 3.52 10.05
N VAL A 166 8.00 3.44 9.88
CA VAL A 166 8.88 2.46 10.52
C VAL A 166 9.81 3.19 11.48
N ASN A 167 9.87 2.72 12.73
CA ASN A 167 10.76 3.25 13.74
C ASN A 167 11.63 2.11 14.28
N LEU A 168 12.89 2.08 13.85
CA LEU A 168 13.92 1.15 14.28
C LEU A 168 14.77 1.81 15.35
N LYS A 169 14.88 1.21 16.54
CA LYS A 169 15.67 1.68 17.68
C LYS A 169 16.72 0.67 18.13
N ASP A 170 16.50 -0.59 17.84
CA ASP A 170 17.34 -1.69 18.30
C ASP A 170 17.26 -2.82 17.28
N ASP A 171 18.35 -3.08 16.56
CA ASP A 171 18.41 -4.05 15.47
C ASP A 171 18.19 -5.50 15.94
N ASP A 172 18.43 -5.78 17.22
CA ASP A 172 18.21 -7.10 17.83
C ASP A 172 16.74 -7.34 18.24
N LYS A 173 15.85 -6.36 18.08
CA LYS A 173 14.45 -6.47 18.50
C LYS A 173 13.51 -6.57 17.29
N PRO A 174 12.46 -7.41 17.40
CA PRO A 174 11.48 -7.51 16.32
C PRO A 174 10.67 -6.23 16.16
N PHE A 175 10.19 -5.97 14.97
CA PHE A 175 9.18 -4.97 14.73
C PHE A 175 7.83 -5.39 15.31
N ILE A 176 7.06 -4.42 15.82
CA ILE A 176 5.69 -4.59 16.31
C ILE A 176 4.76 -3.68 15.53
N ASP A 177 3.77 -4.26 14.86
CA ASP A 177 2.72 -3.47 14.19
C ASP A 177 1.74 -2.91 15.23
N VAL A 178 1.83 -1.61 15.49
CA VAL A 178 0.99 -0.87 16.43
C VAL A 178 -0.23 -0.20 15.79
N THR A 179 -0.47 -0.46 14.52
CA THR A 179 -1.56 0.17 13.74
C THR A 179 -2.94 -0.01 14.37
N ALA A 180 -3.22 -1.20 14.88
CA ALA A 180 -4.50 -1.51 15.51
C ALA A 180 -4.68 -0.75 16.83
N GLN A 181 -3.63 -0.68 17.66
CA GLN A 181 -3.56 0.03 18.94
C GLN A 181 -3.76 1.53 18.71
N GLU A 182 -3.01 2.12 17.81
CA GLU A 182 -3.13 3.52 17.41
C GLU A 182 -4.55 3.88 16.92
N LYS A 183 -5.14 3.00 16.12
CA LYS A 183 -6.52 3.18 15.66
C LYS A 183 -7.52 3.09 16.80
N LYS A 184 -7.30 2.19 17.76
CA LYS A 184 -8.14 2.02 18.96
C LYS A 184 -8.08 3.29 19.82
N ILE A 185 -6.89 3.79 20.11
CA ILE A 185 -6.65 5.04 20.85
C ILE A 185 -7.38 6.20 20.19
N ARG A 186 -7.15 6.44 18.89
CA ARG A 186 -7.86 7.51 18.15
C ARG A 186 -9.38 7.36 18.17
N SER A 187 -9.90 6.14 18.12
CA SER A 187 -11.34 5.89 18.16
C SER A 187 -11.94 6.20 19.53
N ILE A 188 -11.26 5.82 20.62
CA ILE A 188 -11.68 6.08 21.99
C ILE A 188 -11.65 7.59 22.28
N ASN A 189 -10.54 8.26 21.94
CA ASN A 189 -10.41 9.71 22.15
C ASN A 189 -11.52 10.49 21.43
N LYS A 190 -11.87 10.14 20.18
CA LYS A 190 -13.02 10.73 19.48
C LYS A 190 -14.36 10.49 20.19
N ARG A 191 -14.52 9.39 20.90
CA ARG A 191 -15.74 9.13 21.71
C ARG A 191 -15.74 9.97 22.96
N PHE A 192 -14.62 10.10 23.65
CA PHE A 192 -14.49 11.00 24.81
C PHE A 192 -14.76 12.46 24.41
N GLU A 193 -14.17 12.94 23.31
CA GLU A 193 -14.48 14.28 22.78
C GLU A 193 -15.99 14.50 22.53
N LYS A 194 -16.68 13.48 21.99
CA LYS A 194 -18.13 13.57 21.77
C LYS A 194 -18.93 13.60 23.06
N LEU A 195 -18.54 12.81 24.05
CA LEU A 195 -19.19 12.77 25.35
C LEU A 195 -18.94 14.09 26.11
N GLN A 196 -17.73 14.64 26.00
CA GLN A 196 -17.33 15.90 26.66
C GLN A 196 -18.08 17.13 26.14
N LYS A 197 -18.59 17.08 24.89
CA LYS A 197 -19.38 18.19 24.30
C LYS A 197 -20.67 18.52 25.06
N LYS A 198 -21.15 17.62 25.92
CA LYS A 198 -22.37 17.84 26.72
C LYS A 198 -22.13 18.95 27.78
N ASP A 199 -20.96 18.98 28.38
CA ASP A 199 -20.51 20.01 29.32
C ASP A 199 -18.98 20.08 29.30
N PRO A 200 -18.36 21.05 28.59
CA PRO A 200 -16.91 21.15 28.46
C PRO A 200 -16.18 21.44 29.78
N ASP A 201 -16.87 22.01 30.77
CA ASP A 201 -16.28 22.50 32.03
C ASP A 201 -16.26 21.42 33.12
N LYS A 202 -16.97 20.30 32.95
CA LYS A 202 -17.06 19.21 33.91
C LYS A 202 -16.31 17.99 33.41
N THR A 203 -15.87 17.13 34.34
CA THR A 203 -15.33 15.82 34.00
C THR A 203 -16.41 14.88 33.46
N LEU A 204 -16.02 13.86 32.70
CA LEU A 204 -16.97 12.85 32.19
C LEU A 204 -17.73 12.16 33.33
N ASP A 205 -17.07 11.93 34.48
CA ASP A 205 -17.70 11.32 35.65
C ASP A 205 -18.78 12.23 36.26
N GLU A 206 -18.56 13.53 36.32
CA GLU A 206 -19.55 14.49 36.79
C GLU A 206 -20.71 14.64 35.79
N ILE A 207 -20.43 14.70 34.49
CA ILE A 207 -21.45 14.85 33.42
C ILE A 207 -22.44 13.68 33.44
N TYR A 208 -21.93 12.46 33.71
CA TYR A 208 -22.69 11.22 33.62
C TYR A 208 -22.93 10.56 34.97
N SER A 209 -22.74 11.28 36.12
CA SER A 209 -22.87 10.75 37.49
C SER A 209 -24.17 9.98 37.76
N GLU A 210 -25.29 10.38 37.13
CA GLU A 210 -26.59 9.73 37.26
C GLU A 210 -26.86 8.65 36.17
N GLN A 211 -25.88 8.38 35.29
CA GLN A 211 -26.05 7.48 34.14
C GLN A 211 -25.03 6.32 34.22
N GLU A 212 -25.30 5.37 35.12
CA GLU A 212 -24.40 4.24 35.44
C GLU A 212 -23.94 3.48 34.19
N ASN A 213 -24.84 3.23 33.24
CA ASN A 213 -24.51 2.53 31.98
C ASN A 213 -23.44 3.29 31.16
N ILE A 214 -23.50 4.63 31.16
CA ILE A 214 -22.51 5.46 30.46
C ILE A 214 -21.20 5.51 31.22
N LEU A 215 -21.24 5.62 32.55
CA LEU A 215 -20.04 5.54 33.37
C LEU A 215 -19.29 4.22 33.20
N ASN A 216 -20.02 3.09 33.20
CA ASN A 216 -19.43 1.77 32.94
C ASN A 216 -18.80 1.68 31.56
N LEU A 217 -19.41 2.30 30.55
CA LEU A 217 -18.83 2.37 29.20
C LEU A 217 -17.57 3.25 29.17
N ILE A 218 -17.57 4.40 29.85
CA ILE A 218 -16.42 5.30 29.98
C ILE A 218 -15.24 4.55 30.65
N ASN A 219 -15.50 3.85 31.74
CA ASN A 219 -14.48 3.10 32.46
C ASN A 219 -13.88 2.00 31.59
N ARG A 220 -14.71 1.26 30.85
CA ARG A 220 -14.22 0.27 29.88
C ARG A 220 -13.37 0.90 28.78
N TYR A 221 -13.72 2.10 28.31
CA TYR A 221 -12.87 2.81 27.34
C TYR A 221 -11.55 3.29 27.96
N ARG A 222 -11.51 3.67 29.22
CA ARG A 222 -10.27 4.01 29.93
C ARG A 222 -9.35 2.80 30.05
N ASP A 223 -9.90 1.64 30.44
CA ASP A 223 -9.14 0.39 30.53
C ASP A 223 -8.60 -0.03 29.16
N ASP A 224 -9.44 0.05 28.13
CA ASP A 224 -9.07 -0.24 26.76
C ASP A 224 -8.00 0.71 26.20
N LEU A 225 -8.02 1.99 26.59
CA LEU A 225 -7.03 2.99 26.25
C LEU A 225 -5.69 2.66 26.89
N LYS A 226 -5.71 2.43 28.20
CA LYS A 226 -4.52 2.07 28.97
C LYS A 226 -3.81 0.82 28.41
N VAL A 227 -4.55 -0.25 28.12
CA VAL A 227 -3.99 -1.48 27.52
C VAL A 227 -3.36 -1.21 26.15
N ALA A 228 -3.98 -0.34 25.35
CA ALA A 228 -3.43 -0.02 24.03
C ALA A 228 -2.17 0.85 24.11
N GLU A 229 -2.12 1.80 25.04
CA GLU A 229 -0.94 2.65 25.29
C GLU A 229 0.22 1.83 25.84
N GLU A 230 -0.01 0.98 26.84
CA GLU A 230 1.00 0.08 27.40
C GLU A 230 1.59 -0.87 26.35
N ALA A 231 0.77 -1.34 25.40
CA ALA A 231 1.24 -2.20 24.31
C ALA A 231 2.16 -1.46 23.32
N ILE A 232 1.91 -0.15 23.08
CA ILE A 232 2.78 0.69 22.25
C ILE A 232 4.08 1.01 22.99
N ASP A 233 3.99 1.39 24.26
CA ASP A 233 5.15 1.76 25.07
C ASP A 233 6.12 0.58 25.29
N ALA A 234 5.59 -0.65 25.32
CA ALA A 234 6.39 -1.87 25.41
C ALA A 234 7.11 -2.25 24.11
N ALA A 235 6.71 -1.67 22.96
CA ALA A 235 7.31 -1.96 21.68
C ALA A 235 8.60 -1.13 21.48
N VAL A 236 9.73 -1.80 21.20
CA VAL A 236 11.00 -1.13 20.90
C VAL A 236 11.00 -0.61 19.48
N ASN A 237 10.83 -1.52 18.51
CA ASN A 237 10.69 -1.18 17.10
C ASN A 237 9.21 -1.20 16.71
N THR A 238 8.75 -0.18 16.04
CA THR A 238 7.33 -0.05 15.71
C THR A 238 7.09 0.14 14.23
N ILE A 239 5.97 -0.41 13.76
CA ILE A 239 5.42 -0.17 12.44
C ILE A 239 4.02 0.37 12.62
N GLN A 240 3.73 1.42 11.87
CA GLN A 240 2.37 1.91 11.69
C GLN A 240 2.07 1.99 10.20
N PHE A 241 1.02 1.32 9.74
CA PHE A 241 0.59 1.45 8.37
C PHE A 241 -0.75 2.15 8.24
N GLN A 242 -0.91 2.85 7.14
CA GLN A 242 -2.18 3.45 6.76
C GLN A 242 -2.43 3.31 5.26
N THR A 243 -3.69 3.13 4.92
CA THR A 243 -4.16 3.14 3.55
C THR A 243 -4.83 4.49 3.29
N ILE A 244 -4.24 5.28 2.42
CA ILE A 244 -4.70 6.63 2.08
C ILE A 244 -5.54 6.54 0.80
N PRO A 245 -6.87 6.78 0.85
CA PRO A 245 -7.69 6.77 -0.35
C PRO A 245 -7.41 8.02 -1.21
N LEU A 246 -7.04 7.80 -2.46
CA LEU A 246 -6.82 8.87 -3.44
C LEU A 246 -8.18 9.32 -4.02
N ASN A 247 -8.84 10.22 -3.34
CA ASN A 247 -10.15 10.76 -3.70
C ASN A 247 -10.16 12.29 -3.61
N SER A 248 -11.30 12.91 -3.90
CA SER A 248 -11.47 14.38 -3.93
C SER A 248 -11.19 15.13 -2.63
N LYS A 249 -10.89 14.44 -1.52
CA LYS A 249 -10.48 15.05 -0.24
C LYS A 249 -8.96 15.24 -0.15
N VAL A 250 -8.20 14.56 -1.01
CA VAL A 250 -6.75 14.77 -1.15
C VAL A 250 -6.57 15.95 -2.10
N LYS A 251 -5.84 16.96 -1.67
CA LYS A 251 -5.54 18.12 -2.51
C LYS A 251 -4.59 17.68 -3.63
N ASP A 252 -4.94 18.04 -4.85
CA ASP A 252 -4.06 17.82 -5.99
C ASP A 252 -2.84 18.76 -5.92
N ASP A 253 -1.69 18.29 -6.36
CA ASP A 253 -0.57 19.13 -6.74
C ASP A 253 -0.86 19.71 -8.13
N GLU A 254 -0.81 21.03 -8.28
CA GLU A 254 -1.24 21.74 -9.49
C GLU A 254 -0.38 21.40 -10.72
N ASP A 255 0.93 21.22 -10.53
CA ASP A 255 1.86 20.91 -11.61
C ASP A 255 1.67 19.45 -12.09
N ILE A 256 1.53 18.52 -11.14
CA ILE A 256 1.25 17.11 -11.45
C ILE A 256 -0.13 16.98 -12.10
N LEU A 257 -1.15 17.67 -11.61
CA LEU A 257 -2.49 17.64 -12.22
C LEU A 257 -2.48 18.16 -13.66
N THR A 258 -1.78 19.25 -13.91
CA THR A 258 -1.62 19.82 -15.26
C THR A 258 -0.95 18.81 -16.18
N PHE A 259 0.16 18.22 -15.77
CA PHE A 259 0.86 17.17 -16.51
C PHE A 259 -0.05 15.97 -16.82
N VAL A 260 -0.80 15.48 -15.82
CA VAL A 260 -1.74 14.35 -15.98
C VAL A 260 -2.84 14.68 -16.99
N ASN A 261 -3.46 15.86 -16.87
CA ASN A 261 -4.51 16.30 -17.79
C ASN A 261 -4.05 16.38 -19.23
N GLU A 262 -2.85 16.94 -19.48
CA GLU A 262 -2.24 16.97 -20.81
C GLU A 262 -1.95 15.56 -21.35
N SER A 263 -1.41 14.69 -20.50
CA SER A 263 -1.11 13.30 -20.86
C SER A 263 -2.38 12.53 -21.24
N VAL A 264 -3.44 12.66 -20.43
CA VAL A 264 -4.75 12.06 -20.70
C VAL A 264 -5.34 12.60 -22.02
N LYS A 265 -5.22 13.91 -22.27
CA LYS A 265 -5.68 14.51 -23.54
C LYS A 265 -4.94 13.92 -24.74
N LYS A 266 -3.62 13.77 -24.67
CA LYS A 266 -2.79 13.14 -25.71
C LYS A 266 -3.21 11.67 -25.92
N CYS A 267 -3.36 10.88 -24.86
CA CYS A 267 -3.80 9.49 -24.94
C CYS A 267 -5.20 9.36 -25.58
N ASN A 268 -6.15 10.21 -25.19
CA ASN A 268 -7.50 10.20 -25.75
C ASN A 268 -7.52 10.58 -27.25
N ALA A 269 -6.61 11.43 -27.70
CA ALA A 269 -6.47 11.79 -29.11
C ALA A 269 -5.94 10.63 -29.98
N LEU A 270 -5.22 9.69 -29.38
CA LEU A 270 -4.71 8.48 -30.04
C LEU A 270 -5.73 7.33 -30.08
N ASP A 271 -6.85 7.41 -29.33
CA ASP A 271 -7.90 6.39 -29.29
C ASP A 271 -9.11 6.81 -30.13
N PRO A 272 -9.22 6.35 -31.39
CA PRO A 272 -10.29 6.77 -32.32
C PRO A 272 -11.69 6.31 -31.86
N LYS A 273 -11.81 5.33 -30.95
CA LYS A 273 -13.11 4.84 -30.46
C LYS A 273 -13.73 5.75 -29.39
N LYS A 274 -12.95 6.58 -28.70
CA LYS A 274 -13.46 7.54 -27.70
C LYS A 274 -13.86 8.90 -28.30
N SER A 275 -13.31 9.28 -29.45
CA SER A 275 -13.63 10.57 -30.09
C SER A 275 -15.05 10.59 -30.70
N SER A 276 -15.63 9.43 -31.03
CA SER A 276 -16.97 9.35 -31.62
C SER A 276 -18.13 9.37 -30.60
N ASN A 277 -17.87 9.14 -29.30
CA ASN A 277 -18.92 9.09 -28.26
C ASN A 277 -19.07 10.39 -27.45
N ALA A 278 -18.24 11.40 -27.70
CA ALA A 278 -18.30 12.66 -26.96
C ALA A 278 -19.41 13.62 -27.41
N THR A 279 -20.11 13.32 -28.52
CA THR A 279 -21.07 14.24 -29.13
C THR A 279 -22.54 13.95 -28.80
N THR A 280 -22.88 12.93 -28.00
CA THR A 280 -24.28 12.54 -27.76
C THR A 280 -24.70 12.35 -26.32
N ALA A 281 -23.99 12.89 -25.33
CA ALA A 281 -24.50 12.93 -23.97
C ALA A 281 -25.36 14.17 -23.70
N LYS A 282 -26.55 14.26 -24.34
CA LYS A 282 -27.62 15.19 -23.91
C LYS A 282 -28.08 14.74 -22.51
N LYS A 283 -27.88 15.61 -21.50
CA LYS A 283 -28.45 15.47 -20.16
C LYS A 283 -29.95 15.21 -20.27
N LYS A 284 -30.42 14.03 -19.84
CA LYS A 284 -31.84 13.82 -19.56
C LYS A 284 -32.19 14.56 -18.26
N PRO A 285 -33.29 15.34 -18.22
CA PRO A 285 -33.75 15.97 -17.00
C PRO A 285 -34.23 14.90 -16.00
N ARG A 286 -33.84 15.07 -14.75
CA ARG A 286 -34.31 14.26 -13.61
C ARG A 286 -35.82 14.50 -13.46
N ALA A 287 -36.65 13.48 -13.67
CA ALA A 287 -38.05 13.51 -13.32
C ALA A 287 -38.19 13.54 -11.78
N SER A 288 -38.91 14.55 -11.30
CA SER A 288 -39.30 14.68 -9.90
C SER A 288 -40.23 13.53 -9.51
N ALA A 289 -39.88 12.78 -8.45
CA ALA A 289 -40.78 11.82 -7.83
C ALA A 289 -41.96 12.56 -7.20
N ARG A 290 -43.15 12.35 -7.71
CA ARG A 290 -44.40 12.71 -7.08
C ARG A 290 -44.71 11.68 -5.99
N SER A 291 -44.93 12.20 -4.78
CA SER A 291 -45.56 11.48 -3.68
C SER A 291 -46.96 11.05 -4.06
N HIS A 292 -47.31 9.78 -3.85
CA HIS A 292 -48.70 9.33 -3.70
C HIS A 292 -48.88 8.80 -2.31
N HIS A 293 -49.70 9.56 -1.57
CA HIS A 293 -50.47 9.10 -0.42
C HIS A 293 -51.68 8.30 -0.92
N GLY A 294 -52.05 7.30 -0.12
CA GLY A 294 -53.47 6.97 0.01
C GLY A 294 -53.86 5.52 -0.09
N HIS A 295 -54.25 5.03 1.02
CA HIS A 295 -55.48 4.26 1.39
C HIS A 295 -55.56 2.73 1.18
N ASP A 296 -55.73 2.13 2.36
CA ASP A 296 -56.73 1.12 2.79
C ASP A 296 -56.89 -0.20 1.99
N HIS A 297 -56.48 -1.31 2.58
CA HIS A 297 -57.37 -2.30 3.24
C HIS A 297 -56.51 -3.32 3.99
#